data_345d3dc514ede3e11a1f90404ae17bce
#
_entry.id   345d3dc514ede3e11a1f90404ae17bce
#
_cell.length_a   1.000
_cell.length_b   1.000
_cell.length_c   1.000
_cell.angle_alpha   90.00
_cell.angle_beta   90.00
_cell.angle_gamma   90.00
#
_symmetry.space_group_name_H-M   'P 1'
#
loop_
_entity.id
_entity.type
_entity.pdbx_description
1 polymer ?
#
loop_
_entity_poly.entity_id
_entity_poly.type
_entity_poly.pdbx_seq_one_letter_code
_entity_poly.pdbx_strand_id
1 'polypeptide(L)'
;MYTQLEKTAENVLKLLNEKGRNIVGERSMNSPRAIGDAVQEFLSEKGGLKKCFPKSFLKSFESGFERRSMEDMAFYDKKDNYYAVDCKTHNLNTVFNMPNLISVRRLANFYKNDKNTFCVLIVEYEVKDKIIDYIRCYFYPIEAFDWECLTLGALGWGQIQIANANNIKIDEKIDRKSWMLKLCEFIEGFYDEEIYKIGERKQWFNEIKEFWNNK
;
A
#
# COMPACT_ATOMS: atom_id res chain seq x y z
N MET A 1 -8.09 -6.73 -16.89
CA MET A 1 -7.92 -6.56 -15.43
C MET A 1 -7.94 -5.07 -15.08
N TYR A 2 -7.04 -4.25 -15.56
CA TYR A 2 -6.93 -2.82 -15.23
C TYR A 2 -8.26 -2.07 -15.33
N THR A 3 -8.93 -2.10 -16.46
CA THR A 3 -10.24 -1.44 -16.64
C THR A 3 -11.31 -1.82 -15.60
N GLN A 4 -11.25 -3.06 -15.05
CA GLN A 4 -12.19 -3.50 -14.02
C GLN A 4 -11.82 -2.90 -12.65
N LEU A 5 -10.51 -2.81 -12.36
CA LEU A 5 -10.01 -2.20 -11.12
C LEU A 5 -10.23 -0.68 -11.14
N GLU A 6 -9.98 0.00 -12.26
CA GLU A 6 -10.29 1.42 -12.43
C GLU A 6 -11.78 1.72 -12.20
N LYS A 7 -12.65 0.92 -12.84
CA LYS A 7 -14.09 1.05 -12.62
C LYS A 7 -14.47 0.82 -11.16
N THR A 8 -13.79 -0.10 -10.48
CA THR A 8 -13.99 -0.33 -9.05
C THR A 8 -13.52 0.88 -8.25
N ALA A 9 -12.37 1.49 -8.58
CA ALA A 9 -11.88 2.70 -7.94
C ALA A 9 -12.85 3.88 -8.06
N GLU A 10 -13.42 4.11 -9.26
CA GLU A 10 -14.47 5.11 -9.47
C GLU A 10 -15.68 4.87 -8.56
N ASN A 11 -16.13 3.62 -8.46
CA ASN A 11 -17.27 3.26 -7.63
C ASN A 11 -16.95 3.40 -6.12
N VAL A 12 -15.70 3.10 -5.71
CA VAL A 12 -15.21 3.32 -4.32
C VAL A 12 -15.27 4.81 -3.99
N LEU A 13 -14.72 5.66 -4.87
CA LEU A 13 -14.71 7.10 -4.69
C LEU A 13 -16.14 7.65 -4.53
N LYS A 14 -17.05 7.22 -5.40
CA LYS A 14 -18.46 7.59 -5.32
C LYS A 14 -19.09 7.14 -4.01
N LEU A 15 -18.89 5.87 -3.61
CA LEU A 15 -19.44 5.31 -2.37
C LEU A 15 -18.94 6.06 -1.14
N LEU A 16 -17.64 6.37 -1.07
CA LEU A 16 -17.04 7.10 0.04
C LEU A 16 -17.60 8.52 0.12
N ASN A 17 -17.74 9.23 -0.99
CA ASN A 17 -18.33 10.59 -1.01
C ASN A 17 -19.82 10.59 -0.67
N GLU A 18 -20.57 9.55 -0.99
CA GLU A 18 -21.99 9.45 -0.64
C GLU A 18 -22.22 9.03 0.82
N LYS A 19 -21.39 8.15 1.38
CA LYS A 19 -21.66 7.47 2.66
C LYS A 19 -20.48 7.48 3.64
N GLY A 20 -19.30 7.86 3.21
CA GLY A 20 -18.06 7.78 3.97
C GLY A 20 -17.60 9.10 4.61
N ARG A 21 -18.26 10.23 4.35
CA ARG A 21 -17.79 11.54 4.80
C ARG A 21 -17.76 11.73 6.32
N ASN A 22 -18.58 10.98 7.03
CA ASN A 22 -18.77 11.06 8.50
C ASN A 22 -18.40 9.75 9.20
N ILE A 23 -17.49 8.95 8.66
CA ILE A 23 -17.08 7.68 9.25
C ILE A 23 -16.15 7.84 10.46
N VAL A 24 -15.61 9.04 10.65
CA VAL A 24 -14.70 9.38 11.75
C VAL A 24 -15.34 10.48 12.60
N GLY A 25 -15.31 10.33 13.93
CA GLY A 25 -15.77 11.38 14.84
C GLY A 25 -14.89 12.63 14.79
N GLU A 26 -15.46 13.79 15.09
CA GLU A 26 -14.79 15.12 14.99
C GLU A 26 -13.40 15.17 15.65
N ARG A 27 -13.23 14.50 16.81
CA ARG A 27 -11.96 14.49 17.56
C ARG A 27 -10.82 13.74 16.84
N SER A 28 -11.16 12.86 15.91
CA SER A 28 -10.21 12.01 15.20
C SER A 28 -9.94 12.49 13.76
N MET A 29 -10.61 13.52 13.28
CA MET A 29 -10.46 14.02 11.90
C MET A 29 -9.06 14.57 11.59
N ASN A 30 -8.30 14.96 12.60
CA ASN A 30 -6.91 15.40 12.42
C ASN A 30 -5.89 14.26 12.49
N SER A 31 -6.36 13.02 12.65
CA SER A 31 -5.51 11.84 12.71
C SER A 31 -5.57 11.06 11.39
N PRO A 32 -4.52 11.13 10.53
CA PRO A 32 -4.48 10.36 9.28
C PRO A 32 -4.66 8.86 9.52
N ARG A 33 -4.14 8.34 10.64
CA ARG A 33 -4.30 6.94 11.02
C ARG A 33 -5.76 6.58 11.31
N ALA A 34 -6.47 7.41 12.08
CA ALA A 34 -7.86 7.14 12.41
C ALA A 34 -8.76 7.16 11.15
N ILE A 35 -8.47 8.07 10.21
CA ILE A 35 -9.15 8.11 8.92
C ILE A 35 -8.83 6.87 8.11
N GLY A 36 -7.56 6.44 8.07
CA GLY A 36 -7.13 5.23 7.38
C GLY A 36 -7.85 3.98 7.90
N ASP A 37 -7.82 3.78 9.22
CA ASP A 37 -8.48 2.65 9.89
C ASP A 37 -9.99 2.65 9.59
N ALA A 38 -10.66 3.81 9.64
CA ALA A 38 -12.09 3.94 9.39
C ALA A 38 -12.47 3.70 7.91
N VAL A 39 -11.65 4.14 6.95
CA VAL A 39 -11.86 3.86 5.52
C VAL A 39 -11.70 2.37 5.25
N GLN A 40 -10.65 1.75 5.79
CA GLN A 40 -10.40 0.32 5.66
C GLN A 40 -11.56 -0.50 6.25
N GLU A 41 -12.02 -0.19 7.47
CA GLU A 41 -13.19 -0.82 8.10
C GLU A 41 -14.46 -0.64 7.27
N PHE A 42 -14.73 0.57 6.79
CA PHE A 42 -15.91 0.87 5.97
C PHE A 42 -15.91 0.06 4.66
N LEU A 43 -14.75 -0.10 4.01
CA LEU A 43 -14.63 -0.85 2.77
C LEU A 43 -14.67 -2.36 2.99
N SER A 44 -14.15 -2.87 4.11
CA SER A 44 -14.10 -4.30 4.42
C SER A 44 -15.40 -4.83 5.05
N GLU A 45 -15.84 -4.26 6.17
CA GLU A 45 -16.91 -4.87 7.00
C GLU A 45 -18.31 -4.68 6.44
N LYS A 46 -18.62 -3.52 5.89
CA LYS A 46 -19.96 -3.25 5.33
C LYS A 46 -20.12 -3.74 3.90
N GLY A 47 -19.17 -4.57 3.44
CA GLY A 47 -19.11 -5.04 2.06
C GLY A 47 -19.02 -3.86 1.09
N GLY A 48 -18.37 -2.76 1.52
CA GLY A 48 -18.23 -1.54 0.75
C GLY A 48 -17.50 -1.80 -0.55
N LEU A 49 -16.27 -2.32 -0.48
CA LEU A 49 -15.49 -2.65 -1.67
C LEU A 49 -16.17 -3.72 -2.52
N LYS A 50 -16.76 -4.76 -1.92
CA LYS A 50 -17.51 -5.81 -2.65
C LYS A 50 -18.59 -5.23 -3.57
N LYS A 51 -19.29 -4.19 -3.14
CA LYS A 51 -20.38 -3.57 -3.91
C LYS A 51 -19.86 -2.70 -5.07
N CYS A 52 -18.59 -2.31 -5.01
CA CYS A 52 -17.97 -1.47 -6.02
C CYS A 52 -17.50 -2.25 -7.24
N PHE A 53 -17.30 -3.57 -7.11
CA PHE A 53 -16.86 -4.39 -8.24
C PHE A 53 -17.95 -4.55 -9.30
N PRO A 54 -17.59 -4.53 -10.60
CA PRO A 54 -18.48 -4.98 -11.66
C PRO A 54 -18.90 -6.45 -11.46
N LYS A 55 -20.19 -6.74 -11.59
CA LYS A 55 -20.75 -8.10 -11.41
C LYS A 55 -20.12 -9.15 -12.34
N SER A 56 -19.65 -8.72 -13.51
CA SER A 56 -18.98 -9.58 -14.48
C SER A 56 -17.56 -9.98 -14.07
N PHE A 57 -16.94 -9.26 -13.11
CA PHE A 57 -15.56 -9.45 -12.70
C PHE A 57 -15.46 -10.27 -11.39
N LEU A 58 -16.16 -9.88 -10.37
CA LEU A 58 -16.08 -10.47 -9.04
C LEU A 58 -16.75 -11.86 -8.99
N LYS A 59 -16.00 -12.86 -8.43
CA LYS A 59 -16.53 -14.17 -8.04
C LYS A 59 -16.83 -14.24 -6.55
N SER A 60 -15.85 -13.97 -5.70
CA SER A 60 -15.98 -13.96 -4.24
C SER A 60 -15.13 -12.84 -3.63
N PHE A 61 -15.48 -12.45 -2.40
CA PHE A 61 -14.81 -11.40 -1.64
C PHE A 61 -14.63 -11.85 -0.20
N GLU A 62 -13.46 -11.58 0.36
CA GLU A 62 -13.05 -11.92 1.72
C GLU A 62 -12.53 -10.67 2.43
N SER A 63 -12.76 -10.58 3.73
CA SER A 63 -12.30 -9.52 4.62
C SER A 63 -12.21 -10.03 6.05
N GLY A 64 -11.72 -9.22 6.98
CA GLY A 64 -11.57 -9.63 8.37
C GLY A 64 -10.33 -10.49 8.62
N PHE A 65 -9.28 -10.26 7.86
CA PHE A 65 -8.00 -10.91 8.03
C PHE A 65 -7.33 -10.52 9.35
N GLU A 66 -6.46 -11.39 9.86
CA GLU A 66 -5.68 -11.11 11.06
C GLU A 66 -4.75 -9.91 10.86
N ARG A 67 -4.47 -9.17 11.93
CA ARG A 67 -3.66 -7.94 11.94
C ARG A 67 -2.28 -8.06 11.25
N ARG A 68 -1.75 -9.28 11.09
CA ARG A 68 -0.45 -9.51 10.44
C ARG A 68 -0.57 -10.13 9.06
N SER A 69 -1.75 -10.25 8.54
CA SER A 69 -1.98 -10.68 7.17
C SER A 69 -1.31 -9.74 6.17
N MET A 70 -1.09 -10.22 4.98
CA MET A 70 -0.53 -9.42 3.89
C MET A 70 -1.57 -8.47 3.32
N GLU A 71 -2.81 -8.89 3.38
CA GLU A 71 -4.00 -8.24 2.84
C GLU A 71 -4.92 -7.69 3.93
N ASP A 72 -5.53 -6.55 3.64
CA ASP A 72 -6.66 -6.00 4.39
C ASP A 72 -8.00 -6.60 3.90
N MET A 73 -8.07 -6.87 2.60
CA MET A 73 -9.19 -7.49 1.89
C MET A 73 -8.65 -8.38 0.78
N ALA A 74 -9.47 -9.34 0.31
CA ALA A 74 -9.12 -10.14 -0.85
C ALA A 74 -10.35 -10.47 -1.70
N PHE A 75 -10.11 -10.86 -2.95
CA PHE A 75 -11.18 -11.34 -3.82
C PHE A 75 -10.66 -12.31 -4.89
N TYR A 76 -11.59 -13.10 -5.42
CA TYR A 76 -11.36 -13.91 -6.62
C TYR A 76 -12.14 -13.32 -7.80
N ASP A 77 -11.53 -13.30 -8.95
CA ASP A 77 -12.24 -12.98 -10.20
C ASP A 77 -12.95 -14.22 -10.78
N LYS A 78 -13.69 -14.03 -11.86
CA LYS A 78 -14.40 -15.13 -12.57
C LYS A 78 -13.49 -16.17 -13.22
N LYS A 79 -12.18 -15.89 -13.28
CA LYS A 79 -11.15 -16.80 -13.83
C LYS A 79 -10.35 -17.51 -12.73
N ASP A 80 -10.79 -17.38 -11.47
CA ASP A 80 -10.12 -17.94 -10.29
C ASP A 80 -8.70 -17.36 -10.04
N ASN A 81 -8.45 -16.12 -10.45
CA ASN A 81 -7.29 -15.40 -10.01
C ASN A 81 -7.57 -14.80 -8.62
N TYR A 82 -6.58 -14.88 -7.74
CA TYR A 82 -6.64 -14.34 -6.38
C TYR A 82 -6.00 -12.96 -6.31
N TYR A 83 -6.70 -12.03 -5.69
CA TYR A 83 -6.25 -10.65 -5.52
C TYR A 83 -6.21 -10.32 -4.02
N ALA A 84 -5.00 -10.12 -3.49
CA ALA A 84 -4.78 -9.54 -2.17
C ALA A 84 -4.79 -8.01 -2.27
N VAL A 85 -5.53 -7.33 -1.42
CA VAL A 85 -5.70 -5.88 -1.45
C VAL A 85 -5.17 -5.26 -0.18
N ASP A 86 -4.22 -4.35 -0.32
CA ASP A 86 -3.71 -3.48 0.73
C ASP A 86 -4.32 -2.08 0.55
N CYS A 87 -5.02 -1.60 1.59
CA CYS A 87 -5.73 -0.32 1.55
C CYS A 87 -4.89 0.77 2.22
N LYS A 88 -4.70 1.87 1.51
CA LYS A 88 -3.97 3.04 2.00
C LYS A 88 -4.80 4.29 1.83
N THR A 89 -4.65 5.24 2.74
CA THR A 89 -5.22 6.57 2.61
C THR A 89 -4.13 7.62 2.58
N HIS A 90 -4.36 8.68 1.82
CA HIS A 90 -3.43 9.79 1.71
C HIS A 90 -4.16 11.13 1.88
N ASN A 91 -3.74 11.92 2.88
CA ASN A 91 -4.22 13.28 3.08
C ASN A 91 -3.44 14.23 2.17
N LEU A 92 -4.09 14.84 1.20
CA LEU A 92 -3.48 15.77 0.23
C LEU A 92 -2.88 17.04 0.87
N ASN A 93 -3.30 17.38 2.09
CA ASN A 93 -2.71 18.48 2.86
C ASN A 93 -1.37 18.11 3.51
N THR A 94 -0.93 16.84 3.41
CA THR A 94 0.35 16.39 3.93
C THR A 94 1.46 16.66 2.92
N VAL A 95 2.51 17.37 3.33
CA VAL A 95 3.65 17.71 2.46
C VAL A 95 4.41 16.47 2.01
N PHE A 96 4.51 15.47 2.87
CA PHE A 96 5.23 14.22 2.59
C PHE A 96 4.57 13.04 3.30
N ASN A 97 4.35 11.96 2.57
CA ASN A 97 3.88 10.69 3.12
C ASN A 97 4.49 9.53 2.34
N MET A 98 5.09 8.58 3.06
CA MET A 98 5.78 7.41 2.51
C MET A 98 5.17 6.12 3.10
N PRO A 99 4.01 5.68 2.61
CA PRO A 99 3.34 4.50 3.14
C PRO A 99 4.09 3.22 2.78
N ASN A 100 4.21 2.33 3.78
CA ASN A 100 4.64 0.96 3.57
C ASN A 100 3.56 0.17 2.84
N LEU A 101 3.95 -0.57 1.81
CA LEU A 101 3.06 -1.47 1.08
C LEU A 101 3.27 -2.91 1.53
N ILE A 102 4.36 -3.54 1.12
CA ILE A 102 4.57 -4.95 1.38
C ILE A 102 6.06 -5.27 1.55
N SER A 103 6.37 -6.26 2.41
CA SER A 103 7.71 -6.82 2.50
C SER A 103 8.09 -7.52 1.19
N VAL A 104 9.32 -7.26 0.71
CA VAL A 104 9.88 -7.87 -0.50
C VAL A 104 9.76 -9.40 -0.47
N ARG A 105 10.12 -10.03 0.67
CA ARG A 105 10.05 -11.48 0.84
C ARG A 105 8.62 -12.02 0.70
N ARG A 106 7.62 -11.31 1.27
CA ARG A 106 6.22 -11.72 1.17
C ARG A 106 5.73 -11.66 -0.27
N LEU A 107 5.99 -10.54 -0.96
CA LEU A 107 5.59 -10.37 -2.35
C LEU A 107 6.24 -11.42 -3.25
N ALA A 108 7.56 -11.63 -3.12
CA ALA A 108 8.28 -12.62 -3.93
C ALA A 108 7.74 -14.05 -3.75
N ASN A 109 7.38 -14.43 -2.51
CA ASN A 109 6.76 -15.72 -2.26
C ASN A 109 5.32 -15.81 -2.78
N PHE A 110 4.56 -14.74 -2.66
CA PHE A 110 3.17 -14.65 -3.12
C PHE A 110 3.07 -14.80 -4.64
N TYR A 111 4.00 -14.19 -5.38
CA TYR A 111 4.06 -14.23 -6.84
C TYR A 111 4.67 -15.51 -7.42
N LYS A 112 5.05 -16.51 -6.59
CA LYS A 112 5.35 -17.88 -7.08
C LYS A 112 4.11 -18.58 -7.66
N ASN A 113 2.92 -18.11 -7.32
CA ASN A 113 1.68 -18.53 -7.96
C ASN A 113 1.23 -17.44 -8.94
N ASP A 114 1.24 -17.74 -10.23
CA ASP A 114 0.91 -16.79 -11.31
C ASP A 114 -0.54 -16.28 -11.24
N LYS A 115 -1.43 -17.01 -10.54
CA LYS A 115 -2.82 -16.56 -10.31
C LYS A 115 -2.96 -15.51 -9.21
N ASN A 116 -1.93 -15.27 -8.43
CA ASN A 116 -1.95 -14.29 -7.36
C ASN A 116 -1.61 -12.89 -7.89
N THR A 117 -2.31 -11.88 -7.40
CA THR A 117 -2.05 -10.47 -7.71
C THR A 117 -2.14 -9.65 -6.42
N PHE A 118 -1.11 -8.90 -6.10
CA PHE A 118 -1.12 -7.97 -4.98
C PHE A 118 -1.53 -6.59 -5.49
N CYS A 119 -2.66 -6.10 -5.02
CA CYS A 119 -3.23 -4.82 -5.40
C CYS A 119 -3.09 -3.79 -4.27
N VAL A 120 -2.84 -2.56 -4.64
CA VAL A 120 -2.85 -1.41 -3.74
C VAL A 120 -4.06 -0.54 -4.07
N LEU A 121 -4.90 -0.31 -3.05
CA LEU A 121 -6.03 0.60 -3.11
C LEU A 121 -5.66 1.87 -2.33
N ILE A 122 -5.46 2.99 -3.03
CA ILE A 122 -5.09 4.26 -2.41
C ILE A 122 -6.26 5.22 -2.54
N VAL A 123 -6.71 5.76 -1.41
CA VAL A 123 -7.77 6.76 -1.34
C VAL A 123 -7.18 8.10 -0.89
N GLU A 124 -7.19 9.07 -1.79
CA GLU A 124 -6.77 10.44 -1.50
C GLU A 124 -7.93 11.26 -0.98
N TYR A 125 -7.68 12.01 0.08
CA TYR A 125 -8.70 12.83 0.73
C TYR A 125 -8.14 14.17 1.23
N GLU A 126 -9.05 15.11 1.47
CA GLU A 126 -8.81 16.34 2.20
C GLU A 126 -9.81 16.45 3.37
N VAL A 127 -9.44 17.21 4.40
CA VAL A 127 -10.37 17.56 5.50
C VAL A 127 -10.64 19.05 5.43
N LYS A 128 -11.90 19.41 5.20
CA LYS A 128 -12.38 20.80 5.16
C LYS A 128 -13.63 20.93 6.04
N ASP A 129 -13.66 21.91 6.91
CA ASP A 129 -14.83 22.21 7.77
C ASP A 129 -15.35 20.96 8.54
N LYS A 130 -14.43 20.13 9.03
CA LYS A 130 -14.73 18.86 9.71
C LYS A 130 -15.48 17.83 8.84
N ILE A 131 -15.33 17.91 7.55
CA ILE A 131 -15.86 16.95 6.58
C ILE A 131 -14.70 16.35 5.81
N ILE A 132 -14.75 15.03 5.56
CA ILE A 132 -13.80 14.36 4.71
C ILE A 132 -14.32 14.38 3.28
N ASP A 133 -13.56 15.03 2.39
CA ASP A 133 -13.80 14.97 0.95
C ASP A 133 -12.80 14.01 0.30
N TYR A 134 -13.31 12.96 -0.34
CA TYR A 134 -12.49 12.00 -1.07
C TYR A 134 -12.30 12.49 -2.50
N ILE A 135 -11.03 12.70 -2.89
CA ILE A 135 -10.67 13.42 -4.12
C ILE A 135 -10.36 12.46 -5.25
N ARG A 136 -9.62 11.38 -4.94
CA ARG A 136 -9.17 10.42 -5.94
C ARG A 136 -9.03 9.03 -5.33
N CYS A 137 -9.16 8.01 -6.17
CA CYS A 137 -8.92 6.63 -5.78
C CYS A 137 -8.11 5.93 -6.86
N TYR A 138 -7.02 5.28 -6.47
CA TYR A 138 -6.23 4.39 -7.32
C TYR A 138 -6.48 2.96 -6.89
N PHE A 139 -6.65 2.06 -7.82
CA PHE A 139 -6.74 0.64 -7.53
C PHE A 139 -6.02 -0.15 -8.60
N TYR A 140 -4.78 -0.52 -8.30
CA TYR A 140 -3.88 -1.15 -9.27
C TYR A 140 -3.09 -2.29 -8.64
N PRO A 141 -2.67 -3.30 -9.43
CA PRO A 141 -1.61 -4.22 -9.03
C PRO A 141 -0.33 -3.44 -8.72
N ILE A 142 0.45 -3.92 -7.76
CA ILE A 142 1.69 -3.24 -7.37
C ILE A 142 2.67 -3.11 -8.55
N GLU A 143 2.65 -4.06 -9.47
CA GLU A 143 3.49 -4.03 -10.68
C GLU A 143 3.11 -2.93 -11.70
N ALA A 144 1.99 -2.24 -11.50
CA ALA A 144 1.65 -1.05 -12.29
C ALA A 144 2.25 0.24 -11.73
N PHE A 145 2.75 0.22 -10.48
CA PHE A 145 3.44 1.38 -9.93
C PHE A 145 4.86 1.46 -10.50
N ASP A 146 5.19 2.60 -11.11
CA ASP A 146 6.52 2.85 -11.65
C ASP A 146 7.55 2.90 -10.52
N TRP A 147 8.74 2.33 -10.77
CA TRP A 147 9.84 2.34 -9.81
C TRP A 147 10.34 3.75 -9.46
N GLU A 148 10.03 4.76 -10.28
CA GLU A 148 10.32 6.16 -9.94
C GLU A 148 9.50 6.67 -8.75
N CYS A 149 8.34 6.08 -8.48
CA CYS A 149 7.52 6.44 -7.32
C CYS A 149 7.62 5.45 -6.16
N LEU A 150 8.45 4.41 -6.29
CA LEU A 150 8.67 3.41 -5.25
C LEU A 150 10.05 3.56 -4.62
N THR A 151 10.20 3.04 -3.41
CA THR A 151 11.47 2.96 -2.69
C THR A 151 11.49 1.74 -1.78
N LEU A 152 12.67 1.44 -1.22
CA LEU A 152 12.85 0.36 -0.26
C LEU A 152 13.21 0.91 1.12
N GLY A 153 12.50 0.47 2.14
CA GLY A 153 12.78 0.78 3.53
C GLY A 153 13.48 -0.38 4.25
N ALA A 154 14.36 -0.05 5.21
CA ALA A 154 15.18 -0.99 5.95
C ALA A 154 14.42 -1.74 7.06
N LEU A 155 13.22 -2.27 6.76
CA LEU A 155 12.42 -3.07 7.69
C LEU A 155 12.46 -4.54 7.31
N GLY A 156 13.07 -5.37 8.15
CA GLY A 156 13.20 -6.80 7.93
C GLY A 156 14.00 -7.13 6.66
N TRP A 157 13.37 -7.80 5.69
CA TRP A 157 13.95 -8.15 4.39
C TRP A 157 13.84 -7.04 3.34
N GLY A 158 13.60 -5.82 3.75
CA GLY A 158 13.20 -4.73 2.87
C GLY A 158 11.68 -4.62 2.77
N GLN A 159 11.21 -3.39 2.77
CA GLN A 159 9.81 -3.02 2.67
C GLN A 159 9.61 -2.13 1.45
N ILE A 160 8.80 -2.57 0.50
CA ILE A 160 8.40 -1.70 -0.62
C ILE A 160 7.50 -0.59 -0.06
N GLN A 161 7.83 0.63 -0.42
CA GLN A 161 7.14 1.85 0.01
C GLN A 161 6.85 2.73 -1.20
N ILE A 162 5.82 3.56 -1.12
CA ILE A 162 5.69 4.69 -2.03
C ILE A 162 6.66 5.77 -1.54
N ALA A 163 7.54 6.26 -2.40
CA ALA A 163 8.56 7.25 -2.04
C ALA A 163 7.95 8.58 -1.58
N ASN A 164 6.87 9.01 -2.25
CA ASN A 164 6.02 10.13 -1.84
C ASN A 164 4.63 9.95 -2.43
N ALA A 165 3.61 9.82 -1.57
CA ALA A 165 2.23 9.60 -1.99
C ALA A 165 1.61 10.75 -2.79
N ASN A 166 2.24 11.94 -2.81
CA ASN A 166 1.84 13.04 -3.71
C ASN A 166 2.27 12.83 -5.18
N ASN A 167 3.16 11.86 -5.46
CA ASN A 167 3.77 11.65 -6.78
C ASN A 167 3.60 10.21 -7.25
N ILE A 168 2.37 9.73 -7.31
CA ILE A 168 2.06 8.37 -7.79
C ILE A 168 2.17 8.36 -9.31
N LYS A 169 2.92 7.38 -9.84
CA LYS A 169 3.07 7.12 -11.26
C LYS A 169 2.61 5.70 -11.58
N ILE A 170 1.68 5.57 -12.52
CA ILE A 170 1.13 4.29 -12.98
C ILE A 170 1.58 4.03 -14.41
N ASP A 171 2.15 2.86 -14.65
CA ASP A 171 2.46 2.34 -15.99
C ASP A 171 1.85 0.94 -16.17
N GLU A 172 0.74 0.87 -16.87
CA GLU A 172 0.02 -0.39 -17.13
C GLU A 172 0.69 -1.28 -18.19
N LYS A 173 1.78 -0.80 -18.81
CA LYS A 173 2.49 -1.54 -19.87
C LYS A 173 3.60 -2.42 -19.33
N ILE A 174 4.02 -2.20 -18.09
CA ILE A 174 5.05 -3.03 -17.45
C ILE A 174 4.45 -4.40 -17.14
N ASP A 175 5.07 -5.46 -17.65
CA ASP A 175 4.72 -6.82 -17.27
C ASP A 175 5.34 -7.20 -15.92
N ARG A 176 4.68 -8.13 -15.21
CA ARG A 176 5.09 -8.58 -13.87
C ARG A 176 6.53 -9.09 -13.82
N LYS A 177 6.96 -9.85 -14.83
CA LYS A 177 8.32 -10.41 -14.87
C LYS A 177 9.37 -9.30 -14.91
N SER A 178 9.21 -8.34 -15.81
CA SER A 178 10.10 -7.19 -15.93
C SER A 178 10.12 -6.35 -14.64
N TRP A 179 8.96 -6.13 -14.04
CA TRP A 179 8.85 -5.42 -12.77
C TRP A 179 9.56 -6.15 -11.62
N MET A 180 9.39 -7.47 -11.51
CA MET A 180 10.03 -8.29 -10.47
C MET A 180 11.56 -8.41 -10.67
N LEU A 181 12.04 -8.46 -11.91
CA LEU A 181 13.49 -8.42 -12.18
C LEU A 181 14.09 -7.09 -11.74
N LYS A 182 13.41 -5.99 -12.02
CA LYS A 182 13.83 -4.67 -11.55
C LYS A 182 13.80 -4.56 -10.01
N LEU A 183 12.84 -5.19 -9.33
CA LEU A 183 12.86 -5.33 -7.87
C LEU A 183 14.14 -6.02 -7.38
N CYS A 184 14.58 -7.10 -8.06
CA CYS A 184 15.81 -7.79 -7.67
C CYS A 184 17.03 -6.86 -7.79
N GLU A 185 17.14 -6.08 -8.86
CA GLU A 185 18.22 -5.09 -9.05
C GLU A 185 18.21 -4.02 -7.94
N PHE A 186 17.02 -3.48 -7.61
CA PHE A 186 16.88 -2.50 -6.52
C PHE A 186 17.25 -3.09 -5.16
N ILE A 187 16.92 -4.36 -4.89
CA ILE A 187 17.25 -5.02 -3.63
C ILE A 187 18.74 -5.25 -3.47
N GLU A 188 19.47 -5.58 -4.54
CA GLU A 188 20.92 -5.73 -4.50
C GLU A 188 21.57 -4.41 -4.06
N GLY A 189 21.28 -3.31 -4.74
CA GLY A 189 21.81 -1.99 -4.38
C GLY A 189 21.39 -1.54 -2.98
N PHE A 190 20.15 -1.81 -2.58
CA PHE A 190 19.66 -1.51 -1.24
C PHE A 190 20.45 -2.26 -0.15
N TYR A 191 20.74 -3.55 -0.36
CA TYR A 191 21.51 -4.31 0.63
C TYR A 191 22.97 -3.88 0.69
N ASP A 192 23.58 -3.50 -0.41
CA ASP A 192 24.95 -2.96 -0.42
C ASP A 192 25.03 -1.67 0.41
N GLU A 193 24.06 -0.77 0.26
CA GLU A 193 23.96 0.43 1.09
C GLU A 193 23.72 0.11 2.57
N GLU A 194 22.86 -0.86 2.89
CA GLU A 194 22.59 -1.26 4.29
C GLU A 194 23.83 -1.92 4.94
N ILE A 195 24.61 -2.71 4.19
CA ILE A 195 25.88 -3.27 4.67
C ILE A 195 26.86 -2.16 5.01
N TYR A 196 26.98 -1.14 4.14
CA TYR A 196 27.82 0.02 4.40
C TYR A 196 27.38 0.77 5.67
N LYS A 197 26.09 1.12 5.79
CA LYS A 197 25.51 1.79 6.96
C LYS A 197 25.69 0.99 8.25
N ILE A 198 25.59 -0.35 8.19
CA ILE A 198 25.85 -1.24 9.32
C ILE A 198 27.33 -1.17 9.73
N GLY A 199 28.26 -1.09 8.77
CA GLY A 199 29.68 -0.89 9.01
C GLY A 199 29.95 0.39 9.80
N GLU A 200 29.41 1.52 9.37
CA GLU A 200 29.56 2.81 10.05
C GLU A 200 28.97 2.78 11.48
N ARG A 201 27.77 2.20 11.65
CA ARG A 201 27.15 2.07 12.98
C ARG A 201 27.98 1.21 13.93
N LYS A 202 28.59 0.11 13.44
CA LYS A 202 29.51 -0.71 14.24
C LYS A 202 30.75 0.05 14.68
N GLN A 203 31.34 0.83 13.79
CA GLN A 203 32.49 1.67 14.10
C GLN A 203 32.13 2.68 15.19
N TRP A 204 31.03 3.41 15.04
CA TRP A 204 30.56 4.37 16.05
C TRP A 204 30.36 3.72 17.42
N PHE A 205 29.77 2.52 17.51
CA PHE A 205 29.61 1.83 18.77
C PHE A 205 30.93 1.34 19.37
N ASN A 206 31.97 1.03 18.56
CA ASN A 206 33.29 0.75 19.08
C ASN A 206 33.91 1.99 19.74
N GLU A 207 33.78 3.16 19.15
CA GLU A 207 34.23 4.44 19.74
C GLU A 207 33.51 4.73 21.07
N ILE A 208 32.21 4.50 21.15
CA ILE A 208 31.44 4.61 22.40
C ILE A 208 31.94 3.61 23.45
N LYS A 209 32.25 2.37 23.07
CA LYS A 209 32.79 1.36 23.97
C LYS A 209 34.16 1.80 24.52
N GLU A 210 35.05 2.31 23.68
CA GLU A 210 36.37 2.84 24.12
C GLU A 210 36.20 4.01 25.09
N PHE A 211 35.30 4.95 24.79
CA PHE A 211 34.98 6.04 25.69
C PHE A 211 34.56 5.56 27.08
N TRP A 212 33.71 4.55 27.18
CA TRP A 212 33.26 4.02 28.48
C TRP A 212 34.32 3.18 29.20
N ASN A 213 35.21 2.49 28.47
CA ASN A 213 36.32 1.76 29.04
C ASN A 213 37.37 2.69 29.68
N ASN A 214 37.45 3.94 29.27
CA ASN A 214 38.42 4.93 29.74
C ASN A 214 37.85 5.85 30.85
N LYS A 215 36.62 5.62 31.29
CA LYS A 215 35.98 6.30 32.42
C LYS A 215 36.17 5.53 33.73
#